data_c11a6a3dcf906e5882f450e23ef66178
#
_entry.id   c11a6a3dcf906e5882f450e23ef66178
#
_cell.length_a   1.000
_cell.length_b   1.000
_cell.length_c   1.000
_cell.angle_alpha   90.00
_cell.angle_beta   90.00
_cell.angle_gamma   90.00
#
_symmetry.space_group_name_H-M   'P 1'
#
loop_
_entity.id
_entity.type
_entity.pdbx_description
1 polymer ?
#
loop_
_entity_poly.entity_id
_entity_poly.type
_entity_poly.pdbx_seq_one_letter_code
_entity_poly.pdbx_strand_id
1 'polypeptide(L)'
;MRDDFSQANRSQMTVSFMPPKTIVLVGLMGSGKTSIGKRLAKRLELSFFDSDIEVEQAAGYPIKEIYDIFGEQSFLDGEQRVIKRLLDQPTHVLATGGGSFAYDPTRKIVKEKAISVWLRADIDTLVARVSRRSDRPMFTDSNHHEVLEKLIAERYPVFEEADVHVQTLDEPTNATVDRVIQAMSDFIRAKYPNYYVLKSV
;
A
#
# COMPACT_ATOMS: atom_id res chain seq x y z
N MET A 1 -39.76 20.47 -23.58
CA MET A 1 -38.49 20.49 -24.31
C MET A 1 -37.44 20.65 -23.25
N ARG A 2 -36.97 19.54 -22.68
CA ARG A 2 -35.78 18.75 -23.10
C ARG A 2 -34.55 19.60 -23.12
N ASP A 3 -33.70 19.31 -22.13
CA ASP A 3 -32.28 19.05 -22.37
C ASP A 3 -31.73 18.34 -21.12
N ASP A 4 -31.76 17.18 -21.19
CA ASP A 4 -30.90 16.01 -21.21
C ASP A 4 -29.54 16.37 -21.84
N PHE A 5 -28.50 16.02 -21.16
CA PHE A 5 -27.11 15.87 -21.51
C PHE A 5 -26.18 16.49 -20.47
N SER A 6 -25.85 15.71 -19.43
CA SER A 6 -24.49 15.72 -18.95
C SER A 6 -24.23 14.54 -18.01
N GLN A 7 -24.41 13.33 -18.47
CA GLN A 7 -23.62 12.22 -17.94
C GLN A 7 -22.25 12.30 -18.63
N ALA A 8 -21.42 13.18 -18.11
CA ALA A 8 -20.03 13.28 -18.52
C ALA A 8 -19.33 11.95 -18.24
N ASN A 9 -19.09 11.27 -19.33
CA ASN A 9 -18.17 10.23 -19.63
C ASN A 9 -16.97 10.25 -18.65
N ARG A 10 -17.05 9.52 -17.54
CA ARG A 10 -15.87 9.20 -16.71
C ARG A 10 -15.06 8.18 -17.50
N SER A 11 -14.17 8.67 -18.31
CA SER A 11 -13.16 7.89 -19.00
C SER A 11 -12.48 6.99 -17.97
N GLN A 12 -12.82 5.71 -17.95
CA GLN A 12 -12.07 4.74 -17.19
C GLN A 12 -10.66 4.74 -17.79
N MET A 13 -9.68 5.19 -17.04
CA MET A 13 -8.30 5.11 -17.49
C MET A 13 -8.01 3.66 -17.86
N THR A 14 -7.76 3.42 -19.14
CA THR A 14 -7.39 2.12 -19.63
C THR A 14 -5.98 1.82 -19.15
N VAL A 15 -5.79 0.69 -18.46
CA VAL A 15 -4.47 0.27 -18.00
C VAL A 15 -3.63 -0.07 -19.22
N SER A 16 -2.46 0.57 -19.35
CA SER A 16 -1.57 0.45 -20.51
C SER A 16 -0.27 -0.31 -20.20
N PHE A 17 -0.21 -1.01 -19.05
CA PHE A 17 0.98 -1.79 -18.68
C PHE A 17 0.59 -3.11 -18.00
N MET A 18 1.52 -4.06 -18.05
CA MET A 18 1.52 -5.24 -17.18
C MET A 18 2.67 -5.09 -16.18
N PRO A 19 2.42 -5.16 -14.87
CA PRO A 19 3.51 -5.06 -13.90
C PRO A 19 4.51 -6.23 -14.07
N PRO A 20 5.82 -5.95 -14.24
CA PRO A 20 6.83 -7.00 -14.37
C PRO A 20 7.14 -7.72 -13.06
N LYS A 21 6.73 -7.12 -11.94
CA LYS A 21 6.92 -7.63 -10.58
C LYS A 21 5.70 -7.31 -9.74
N THR A 22 5.56 -7.99 -8.60
CA THR A 22 4.55 -7.68 -7.57
C THR A 22 4.62 -6.20 -7.17
N ILE A 23 3.45 -5.56 -7.06
CA ILE A 23 3.31 -4.19 -6.58
C ILE A 23 3.15 -4.23 -5.07
N VAL A 24 4.10 -3.69 -4.32
CA VAL A 24 4.05 -3.62 -2.86
C VAL A 24 3.69 -2.21 -2.41
N LEU A 25 2.53 -2.08 -1.77
CA LEU A 25 2.08 -0.82 -1.20
C LEU A 25 2.68 -0.63 0.19
N VAL A 26 3.44 0.44 0.38
CA VAL A 26 4.08 0.81 1.64
C VAL A 26 3.56 2.16 2.14
N GLY A 27 3.73 2.44 3.42
CA GLY A 27 3.27 3.69 4.05
C GLY A 27 2.69 3.44 5.44
N LEU A 28 2.48 4.51 6.19
CA LEU A 28 1.96 4.43 7.55
C LEU A 28 0.53 3.87 7.60
N MET A 29 0.12 3.46 8.81
CA MET A 29 -1.27 3.16 9.10
C MET A 29 -2.15 4.37 8.76
N GLY A 30 -3.34 4.13 8.22
CA GLY A 30 -4.22 5.24 7.75
C GLY A 30 -3.91 5.72 6.32
N SER A 31 -2.77 5.37 5.69
CA SER A 31 -2.47 5.79 4.31
C SER A 31 -3.36 5.14 3.23
N GLY A 32 -4.14 4.10 3.59
CA GLY A 32 -5.14 3.51 2.69
C GLY A 32 -4.68 2.27 1.92
N LYS A 33 -3.53 1.67 2.26
CA LYS A 33 -2.92 0.53 1.54
C LYS A 33 -3.91 -0.59 1.19
N THR A 34 -4.64 -1.09 2.16
CA THR A 34 -5.62 -2.18 1.95
C THR A 34 -6.76 -1.76 1.01
N SER A 35 -7.34 -0.58 1.21
CA SER A 35 -8.48 -0.10 0.40
C SER A 35 -8.07 0.24 -1.03
N ILE A 36 -6.92 0.88 -1.20
CA ILE A 36 -6.33 1.21 -2.50
C ILE A 36 -5.86 -0.07 -3.18
N GLY A 37 -5.16 -0.95 -2.45
CA GLY A 37 -4.64 -2.21 -2.97
C GLY A 37 -5.71 -3.13 -3.54
N LYS A 38 -6.82 -3.32 -2.85
CA LYS A 38 -7.96 -4.11 -3.34
C LYS A 38 -8.53 -3.55 -4.66
N ARG A 39 -8.67 -2.22 -4.77
CA ARG A 39 -9.18 -1.59 -6.00
C ARG A 39 -8.15 -1.61 -7.13
N LEU A 40 -6.88 -1.37 -6.80
CA LEU A 40 -5.76 -1.45 -7.75
C LEU A 40 -5.66 -2.86 -8.34
N ALA A 41 -5.66 -3.90 -7.50
CA ALA A 41 -5.62 -5.29 -7.92
C ALA A 41 -6.77 -5.64 -8.86
N LYS A 42 -8.00 -5.21 -8.51
CA LYS A 42 -9.17 -5.39 -9.37
C LYS A 42 -9.00 -4.69 -10.74
N ARG A 43 -8.45 -3.48 -10.76
CA ARG A 43 -8.22 -2.69 -11.99
C ARG A 43 -7.15 -3.31 -12.89
N LEU A 44 -6.14 -3.96 -12.29
CA LEU A 44 -5.04 -4.63 -12.98
C LEU A 44 -5.33 -6.10 -13.27
N GLU A 45 -6.48 -6.63 -12.83
CA GLU A 45 -6.84 -8.06 -12.92
C GLU A 45 -5.82 -8.97 -12.22
N LEU A 46 -5.30 -8.51 -11.07
CA LEU A 46 -4.33 -9.21 -10.24
C LEU A 46 -4.96 -9.68 -8.92
N SER A 47 -4.34 -10.69 -8.30
CA SER A 47 -4.64 -11.07 -6.92
C SER A 47 -4.24 -9.97 -5.95
N PHE A 48 -4.89 -9.94 -4.79
CA PHE A 48 -4.58 -9.02 -3.69
C PHE A 48 -4.27 -9.80 -2.43
N PHE A 49 -3.18 -9.44 -1.76
CA PHE A 49 -2.81 -9.92 -0.43
C PHE A 49 -2.57 -8.75 0.52
N ASP A 50 -2.80 -9.00 1.82
CA ASP A 50 -2.50 -8.07 2.91
C ASP A 50 -1.60 -8.81 3.91
N SER A 51 -0.37 -8.30 4.15
CA SER A 51 0.60 -9.00 4.98
C SER A 51 0.12 -9.18 6.42
N ASP A 52 -0.66 -8.23 6.94
CA ASP A 52 -1.20 -8.33 8.30
C ASP A 52 -2.12 -9.56 8.40
N ILE A 53 -3.02 -9.75 7.44
CA ILE A 53 -3.94 -10.91 7.38
C ILE A 53 -3.16 -12.21 7.23
N GLU A 54 -2.17 -12.23 6.33
CA GLU A 54 -1.36 -13.42 6.06
C GLU A 54 -0.49 -13.84 7.26
N VAL A 55 -0.03 -12.86 8.06
CA VAL A 55 0.70 -13.11 9.31
C VAL A 55 -0.22 -13.73 10.35
N GLU A 56 -1.42 -13.16 10.56
CA GLU A 56 -2.40 -13.71 11.49
C GLU A 56 -2.81 -15.14 11.13
N GLN A 57 -3.06 -15.41 9.85
CA GLN A 57 -3.37 -16.76 9.36
C GLN A 57 -2.22 -17.74 9.56
N ALA A 58 -0.97 -17.31 9.33
CA ALA A 58 0.20 -18.16 9.49
C ALA A 58 0.53 -18.45 10.95
N ALA A 59 0.30 -17.47 11.84
CA ALA A 59 0.59 -17.59 13.27
C ALA A 59 -0.55 -18.25 14.05
N GLY A 60 -1.80 -18.16 13.56
CA GLY A 60 -3.01 -18.58 14.29
C GLY A 60 -3.40 -17.63 15.41
N TYR A 61 -2.82 -16.43 15.49
CA TYR A 61 -3.06 -15.42 16.50
C TYR A 61 -3.26 -14.04 15.86
N PRO A 62 -4.10 -13.16 16.45
CA PRO A 62 -4.14 -11.76 16.08
C PRO A 62 -2.79 -11.07 16.29
N ILE A 63 -2.46 -10.07 15.46
CA ILE A 63 -1.18 -9.34 15.55
C ILE A 63 -0.90 -8.82 16.96
N LYS A 64 -1.92 -8.30 17.64
CA LYS A 64 -1.78 -7.83 19.02
C LYS A 64 -1.26 -8.92 19.96
N GLU A 65 -1.83 -10.12 19.88
CA GLU A 65 -1.41 -11.25 20.71
C GLU A 65 0.02 -11.71 20.33
N ILE A 66 0.39 -11.65 19.04
CA ILE A 66 1.74 -11.96 18.60
C ILE A 66 2.75 -11.02 19.26
N TYR A 67 2.44 -9.71 19.31
CA TYR A 67 3.27 -8.72 19.98
C TYR A 67 3.34 -8.98 21.50
N ASP A 68 2.21 -9.23 22.13
CA ASP A 68 2.13 -9.43 23.59
C ASP A 68 2.86 -10.72 24.04
N ILE A 69 2.80 -11.79 23.25
CA ILE A 69 3.37 -13.11 23.61
C ILE A 69 4.84 -13.23 23.16
N PHE A 70 5.17 -12.80 21.92
CA PHE A 70 6.46 -13.08 21.29
C PHE A 70 7.34 -11.85 21.13
N GLY A 71 6.81 -10.65 21.35
CA GLY A 71 7.51 -9.38 21.22
C GLY A 71 7.66 -8.87 19.78
N GLU A 72 8.08 -7.62 19.67
CA GLU A 72 8.18 -6.90 18.39
C GLU A 72 9.13 -7.58 17.40
N GLN A 73 10.32 -8.00 17.85
CA GLN A 73 11.32 -8.60 16.96
C GLN A 73 10.80 -9.89 16.32
N SER A 74 10.13 -10.75 17.10
CA SER A 74 9.55 -12.01 16.59
C SER A 74 8.45 -11.75 15.57
N PHE A 75 7.64 -10.69 15.79
CA PHE A 75 6.64 -10.25 14.82
C PHE A 75 7.30 -9.81 13.50
N LEU A 76 8.30 -8.92 13.57
CA LEU A 76 9.00 -8.40 12.38
C LEU A 76 9.66 -9.52 11.56
N ASP A 77 10.30 -10.49 12.24
CA ASP A 77 10.91 -11.65 11.59
C ASP A 77 9.85 -12.57 10.97
N GLY A 78 8.72 -12.72 11.64
CA GLY A 78 7.57 -13.48 11.13
C GLY A 78 6.95 -12.82 9.89
N GLU A 79 6.71 -11.52 9.96
CA GLU A 79 6.18 -10.73 8.85
C GLU A 79 7.12 -10.76 7.64
N GLN A 80 8.43 -10.62 7.86
CA GLN A 80 9.44 -10.70 6.80
C GLN A 80 9.40 -12.06 6.09
N ARG A 81 9.26 -13.19 6.82
CA ARG A 81 9.13 -14.52 6.22
C ARG A 81 7.85 -14.66 5.39
N VAL A 82 6.74 -14.11 5.88
CA VAL A 82 5.46 -14.11 5.15
C VAL A 82 5.57 -13.28 3.87
N ILE A 83 6.10 -12.06 3.95
CA ILE A 83 6.29 -11.19 2.77
C ILE A 83 7.21 -11.88 1.75
N LYS A 84 8.32 -12.50 2.18
CA LYS A 84 9.21 -13.24 1.29
C LYS A 84 8.46 -14.36 0.56
N ARG A 85 7.68 -15.16 1.28
CA ARG A 85 6.84 -16.23 0.69
C ARG A 85 5.85 -15.70 -0.34
N LEU A 86 5.20 -14.57 -0.05
CA LEU A 86 4.26 -13.94 -0.98
C LEU A 86 4.97 -13.44 -2.23
N LEU A 87 6.14 -12.82 -2.10
CA LEU A 87 6.91 -12.32 -3.24
C LEU A 87 7.48 -13.41 -4.16
N ASP A 88 7.45 -14.67 -3.74
CA ASP A 88 7.79 -15.83 -4.58
C ASP A 88 6.58 -16.36 -5.37
N GLN A 89 5.38 -15.78 -5.19
CA GLN A 89 4.16 -16.13 -5.94
C GLN A 89 4.06 -15.34 -7.25
N PRO A 90 3.12 -15.72 -8.16
CA PRO A 90 2.84 -14.92 -9.35
C PRO A 90 2.55 -13.46 -9.02
N THR A 91 2.82 -12.56 -9.96
CA THR A 91 2.63 -11.11 -9.80
C THR A 91 1.25 -10.76 -9.23
N HIS A 92 1.24 -9.95 -8.17
CA HIS A 92 0.04 -9.57 -7.43
C HIS A 92 0.19 -8.15 -6.83
N VAL A 93 -0.82 -7.67 -6.13
CA VAL A 93 -0.75 -6.45 -5.31
C VAL A 93 -0.70 -6.87 -3.85
N LEU A 94 0.32 -6.41 -3.12
CA LEU A 94 0.54 -6.68 -1.70
C LEU A 94 0.43 -5.39 -0.90
N ALA A 95 -0.48 -5.31 0.07
CA ALA A 95 -0.47 -4.29 1.10
C ALA A 95 0.37 -4.78 2.29
N THR A 96 1.30 -3.96 2.78
CA THR A 96 2.15 -4.31 3.92
C THR A 96 1.68 -3.64 5.20
N GLY A 97 2.12 -4.15 6.35
CA GLY A 97 2.00 -3.47 7.64
C GLY A 97 2.62 -2.07 7.63
N GLY A 98 2.21 -1.20 8.57
CA GLY A 98 2.66 0.20 8.59
C GLY A 98 4.16 0.38 8.92
N GLY A 99 4.83 -0.66 9.41
CA GLY A 99 6.25 -0.67 9.76
C GLY A 99 7.12 -1.56 8.89
N SER A 100 6.52 -2.42 8.07
CA SER A 100 7.22 -3.48 7.34
C SER A 100 8.39 -2.98 6.49
N PHE A 101 8.20 -1.89 5.76
CA PHE A 101 9.24 -1.31 4.89
C PHE A 101 10.33 -0.56 5.69
N ALA A 102 10.04 -0.12 6.91
CA ALA A 102 11.02 0.45 7.80
C ALA A 102 12.00 -0.61 8.35
N TYR A 103 11.57 -1.87 8.43
CA TYR A 103 12.42 -2.99 8.81
C TYR A 103 13.37 -3.35 7.65
N ASP A 104 14.68 -3.15 7.86
CA ASP A 104 15.70 -3.28 6.81
C ASP A 104 15.70 -4.62 6.07
N PRO A 105 15.58 -5.79 6.75
CA PRO A 105 15.49 -7.08 6.05
C PRO A 105 14.30 -7.18 5.09
N THR A 106 13.13 -6.65 5.47
CA THR A 106 11.94 -6.62 4.61
C THR A 106 12.15 -5.67 3.43
N ARG A 107 12.67 -4.46 3.68
CA ARG A 107 12.94 -3.46 2.64
C ARG A 107 13.89 -4.01 1.57
N LYS A 108 14.95 -4.70 1.95
CA LYS A 108 15.91 -5.32 1.01
C LYS A 108 15.22 -6.31 0.07
N ILE A 109 14.38 -7.19 0.62
CA ILE A 109 13.64 -8.19 -0.18
C ILE A 109 12.64 -7.51 -1.12
N VAL A 110 11.91 -6.49 -0.64
CA VAL A 110 10.96 -5.75 -1.46
C VAL A 110 11.67 -5.04 -2.62
N LYS A 111 12.80 -4.37 -2.37
CA LYS A 111 13.60 -3.69 -3.42
C LYS A 111 14.15 -4.66 -4.47
N GLU A 112 14.47 -5.87 -4.09
CA GLU A 112 14.96 -6.90 -5.01
C GLU A 112 13.84 -7.49 -5.88
N LYS A 113 12.72 -7.87 -5.26
CA LYS A 113 11.71 -8.74 -5.87
C LYS A 113 10.45 -8.01 -6.35
N ALA A 114 10.22 -6.78 -5.95
CA ALA A 114 8.96 -6.07 -6.18
C ALA A 114 9.18 -4.67 -6.75
N ILE A 115 8.08 -3.99 -7.01
CA ILE A 115 8.02 -2.54 -7.23
C ILE A 115 7.28 -1.95 -6.03
N SER A 116 7.98 -1.15 -5.25
CA SER A 116 7.44 -0.50 -4.06
C SER A 116 6.73 0.81 -4.40
N VAL A 117 5.51 0.99 -3.90
CA VAL A 117 4.71 2.20 -4.06
C VAL A 117 4.42 2.79 -2.68
N TRP A 118 5.02 3.93 -2.39
CA TRP A 118 4.74 4.63 -1.16
C TRP A 118 3.48 5.48 -1.26
N LEU A 119 2.49 5.14 -0.46
CA LEU A 119 1.28 5.93 -0.26
C LEU A 119 1.54 6.94 0.86
N ARG A 120 2.01 8.14 0.48
CA ARG A 120 2.30 9.24 1.38
C ARG A 120 1.01 9.97 1.73
N ALA A 121 0.80 10.28 3.01
CA ALA A 121 -0.30 11.12 3.48
C ALA A 121 0.26 12.16 4.46
N ASP A 122 -0.36 13.34 4.52
CA ASP A 122 -0.08 14.30 5.57
C ASP A 122 -0.63 13.82 6.93
N ILE A 123 -0.16 14.44 8.01
CA ILE A 123 -0.50 14.05 9.36
C ILE A 123 -2.01 14.20 9.63
N ASP A 124 -2.63 15.25 9.14
CA ASP A 124 -4.05 15.53 9.37
C ASP A 124 -4.93 14.45 8.72
N THR A 125 -4.57 14.07 7.49
CA THR A 125 -5.22 12.95 6.79
C THR A 125 -5.06 11.63 7.54
N LEU A 126 -3.87 11.34 8.07
CA LEU A 126 -3.61 10.12 8.84
C LEU A 126 -4.41 10.11 10.15
N VAL A 127 -4.37 11.20 10.92
CA VAL A 127 -5.12 11.37 12.17
C VAL A 127 -6.61 11.17 11.92
N ALA A 128 -7.18 11.87 10.93
CA ALA A 128 -8.60 11.76 10.62
C ALA A 128 -9.02 10.32 10.25
N ARG A 129 -8.16 9.57 9.55
CA ARG A 129 -8.46 8.20 9.13
C ARG A 129 -8.25 7.18 10.23
N VAL A 130 -7.23 7.36 11.08
CA VAL A 130 -6.96 6.47 12.21
C VAL A 130 -8.01 6.63 13.30
N SER A 131 -8.41 7.87 13.62
CA SER A 131 -9.44 8.16 14.63
C SER A 131 -10.82 7.57 14.29
N ARG A 132 -11.10 7.31 13.01
CA ARG A 132 -12.36 6.63 12.59
C ARG A 132 -12.32 5.11 12.79
N ARG A 133 -11.17 4.53 13.18
CA ARG A 133 -10.99 3.09 13.39
C ARG A 133 -10.63 2.82 14.84
N SER A 134 -11.56 2.25 15.59
CA SER A 134 -11.41 1.95 17.02
C SER A 134 -10.60 0.69 17.35
N ASP A 135 -10.07 -0.03 16.38
CA ASP A 135 -9.52 -1.38 16.52
C ASP A 135 -7.98 -1.45 16.62
N ARG A 136 -7.28 -0.32 16.90
CA ARG A 136 -5.82 -0.32 16.97
C ARG A 136 -5.27 -0.07 18.37
N PRO A 137 -4.58 -1.07 18.97
CA PRO A 137 -4.11 -1.01 20.36
C PRO A 137 -3.02 0.03 20.66
N MET A 138 -2.36 0.60 19.63
CA MET A 138 -1.32 1.61 19.81
C MET A 138 -1.86 3.02 20.12
N PHE A 139 -3.17 3.22 20.00
CA PHE A 139 -3.79 4.53 20.16
C PHE A 139 -4.74 4.52 21.36
N THR A 140 -4.47 5.39 22.31
CA THR A 140 -5.46 5.90 23.26
C THR A 140 -6.12 7.12 22.63
N ASP A 141 -7.37 7.42 22.94
CA ASP A 141 -8.20 8.45 22.28
C ASP A 141 -7.59 9.87 22.25
N SER A 142 -6.50 10.12 22.95
CA SER A 142 -5.90 11.46 23.14
C SER A 142 -4.53 11.67 22.49
N ASN A 143 -3.87 10.64 21.89
CA ASN A 143 -2.47 10.80 21.45
C ASN A 143 -2.18 10.47 19.98
N HIS A 144 -3.21 10.37 19.13
CA HIS A 144 -3.05 10.01 17.72
C HIS A 144 -2.05 10.91 16.97
N HIS A 145 -2.11 12.22 17.22
CA HIS A 145 -1.24 13.17 16.53
C HIS A 145 0.24 12.97 16.91
N GLU A 146 0.55 12.93 18.19
CA GLU A 146 1.94 12.76 18.67
C GLU A 146 2.57 11.45 18.21
N VAL A 147 1.81 10.34 18.28
CA VAL A 147 2.29 9.03 17.81
C VAL A 147 2.55 9.05 16.31
N LEU A 148 1.64 9.62 15.52
CA LEU A 148 1.81 9.70 14.06
C LEU A 148 2.92 10.65 13.67
N GLU A 149 3.10 11.78 14.36
CA GLU A 149 4.20 12.71 14.13
C GLU A 149 5.56 12.02 14.34
N LYS A 150 5.70 11.27 15.44
CA LYS A 150 6.91 10.48 15.69
C LYS A 150 7.14 9.44 14.60
N LEU A 151 6.10 8.70 14.22
CA LEU A 151 6.22 7.68 13.16
C LEU A 151 6.55 8.29 11.79
N ILE A 152 6.03 9.49 11.49
CA ILE A 152 6.39 10.24 10.28
C ILE A 152 7.87 10.60 10.31
N ALA A 153 8.36 11.19 11.40
CA ALA A 153 9.75 11.58 11.54
C ALA A 153 10.72 10.38 11.40
N GLU A 154 10.36 9.23 11.95
CA GLU A 154 11.17 8.02 11.91
C GLU A 154 11.11 7.27 10.57
N ARG A 155 9.93 7.18 9.93
CA ARG A 155 9.69 6.24 8.82
C ARG A 155 9.64 6.89 7.44
N TYR A 156 9.26 8.17 7.33
CA TYR A 156 9.20 8.84 6.03
C TYR A 156 10.55 8.91 5.33
N PRO A 157 11.68 9.22 6.02
CA PRO A 157 12.99 9.17 5.37
C PRO A 157 13.32 7.80 4.77
N VAL A 158 12.85 6.72 5.40
CA VAL A 158 13.05 5.36 4.88
C VAL A 158 12.07 5.05 3.73
N PHE A 159 10.83 5.55 3.81
CA PHE A 159 9.85 5.34 2.75
C PHE A 159 10.19 6.10 1.46
N GLU A 160 11.03 7.14 1.51
CA GLU A 160 11.58 7.81 0.33
C GLU A 160 12.45 6.89 -0.55
N GLU A 161 12.89 5.75 -0.02
CA GLU A 161 13.59 4.73 -0.81
C GLU A 161 12.65 3.89 -1.71
N ALA A 162 11.33 4.07 -1.64
CA ALA A 162 10.39 3.36 -2.49
C ALA A 162 10.53 3.79 -3.96
N ASP A 163 10.22 2.88 -4.88
CA ASP A 163 10.36 3.11 -6.32
C ASP A 163 9.40 4.17 -6.86
N VAL A 164 8.19 4.24 -6.33
CA VAL A 164 7.11 5.13 -6.78
C VAL A 164 6.49 5.82 -5.56
N HIS A 165 6.28 7.13 -5.66
CA HIS A 165 5.68 7.94 -4.60
C HIS A 165 4.33 8.48 -5.06
N VAL A 166 3.29 8.26 -4.25
CA VAL A 166 1.94 8.75 -4.54
C VAL A 166 1.36 9.42 -3.31
N GLN A 167 0.97 10.69 -3.47
CA GLN A 167 0.28 11.42 -2.41
C GLN A 167 -1.16 10.91 -2.29
N THR A 168 -1.58 10.58 -1.07
CA THR A 168 -2.96 10.28 -0.74
C THR A 168 -3.61 11.48 -0.07
N LEU A 169 -4.79 11.85 -0.52
CA LEU A 169 -5.54 12.99 -0.03
C LEU A 169 -6.86 12.55 0.59
N ASP A 170 -7.57 13.45 1.26
CA ASP A 170 -8.94 13.19 1.71
C ASP A 170 -9.91 13.33 0.53
N GLU A 171 -9.99 12.28 -0.27
CA GLU A 171 -10.73 12.19 -1.51
C GLU A 171 -11.28 10.78 -1.72
N PRO A 172 -12.17 10.56 -2.70
CA PRO A 172 -12.63 9.22 -3.05
C PRO A 172 -11.45 8.30 -3.41
N THR A 173 -11.42 7.10 -2.85
CA THR A 173 -10.32 6.14 -3.03
C THR A 173 -9.96 5.89 -4.51
N ASN A 174 -10.93 5.94 -5.41
CA ASN A 174 -10.68 5.74 -6.84
C ASN A 174 -9.75 6.81 -7.44
N ALA A 175 -9.81 8.06 -6.99
CA ALA A 175 -8.90 9.11 -7.45
C ALA A 175 -7.45 8.80 -7.07
N THR A 176 -7.21 8.29 -5.85
CA THR A 176 -5.87 7.82 -5.47
C THR A 176 -5.44 6.60 -6.29
N VAL A 177 -6.35 5.66 -6.59
CA VAL A 177 -6.06 4.50 -7.46
C VAL A 177 -5.63 4.95 -8.85
N ASP A 178 -6.33 5.95 -9.43
CA ASP A 178 -5.97 6.50 -10.74
C ASP A 178 -4.57 7.13 -10.73
N ARG A 179 -4.21 7.85 -9.65
CA ARG A 179 -2.83 8.37 -9.50
C ARG A 179 -1.78 7.27 -9.35
N VAL A 180 -2.10 6.20 -8.62
CA VAL A 180 -1.18 5.04 -8.53
C VAL A 180 -0.99 4.41 -9.90
N ILE A 181 -2.05 4.20 -10.67
CA ILE A 181 -1.97 3.63 -12.02
C ILE A 181 -1.13 4.54 -12.93
N GLN A 182 -1.36 5.86 -12.89
CA GLN A 182 -0.58 6.80 -13.68
C GLN A 182 0.91 6.78 -13.31
N ALA A 183 1.23 6.89 -12.03
CA ALA A 183 2.60 6.86 -11.54
C ALA A 183 3.33 5.54 -11.87
N MET A 184 2.62 4.40 -11.72
CA MET A 184 3.13 3.08 -12.13
C MET A 184 3.34 2.99 -13.63
N SER A 185 2.43 3.52 -14.44
CA SER A 185 2.56 3.56 -15.90
C SER A 185 3.82 4.32 -16.33
N ASP A 186 4.06 5.49 -15.73
CA ASP A 186 5.21 6.32 -16.02
C ASP A 186 6.52 5.63 -15.57
N PHE A 187 6.53 5.03 -14.40
CA PHE A 187 7.67 4.26 -13.89
C PHE A 187 8.00 3.05 -14.76
N ILE A 188 6.97 2.24 -15.13
CA ILE A 188 7.17 1.05 -15.96
C ILE A 188 7.63 1.44 -17.36
N ARG A 189 7.08 2.48 -17.96
CA ARG A 189 7.53 3.00 -19.26
C ARG A 189 9.00 3.40 -19.25
N ALA A 190 9.43 4.03 -18.16
CA ALA A 190 10.82 4.49 -18.02
C ALA A 190 11.80 3.34 -17.75
N LYS A 191 11.44 2.40 -16.86
CA LYS A 191 12.37 1.41 -16.33
C LYS A 191 12.20 0.01 -16.92
N TYR A 192 11.00 -0.30 -17.44
CA TYR A 192 10.64 -1.60 -18.01
C TYR A 192 9.87 -1.46 -19.33
N PRO A 193 10.44 -0.84 -20.37
CA PRO A 193 9.71 -0.47 -21.59
C PRO A 193 9.04 -1.68 -22.29
N ASN A 194 9.61 -2.87 -22.17
CA ASN A 194 9.07 -4.11 -22.75
C ASN A 194 7.76 -4.59 -22.10
N TYR A 195 7.42 -4.08 -20.93
CA TYR A 195 6.17 -4.36 -20.21
C TYR A 195 5.09 -3.30 -20.38
N TYR A 196 5.41 -2.26 -21.16
CA TYR A 196 4.48 -1.21 -21.47
C TYR A 196 3.70 -1.55 -22.74
N VAL A 197 2.40 -1.81 -22.60
CA VAL A 197 1.52 -2.17 -23.72
C VAL A 197 0.75 -0.92 -24.15
N LEU A 198 1.01 -0.43 -25.35
CA LEU A 198 0.14 0.55 -26.00
C LEU A 198 -1.15 -0.18 -26.42
N LYS A 199 -2.23 -0.04 -25.66
CA LYS A 199 -3.55 -0.38 -26.18
C LYS A 199 -3.94 0.71 -27.17
N SER A 200 -3.94 0.39 -28.46
CA SER A 200 -4.66 1.18 -29.46
C SER A 200 -6.15 1.22 -29.10
N VAL A 201 -6.67 2.43 -28.94
CA VAL A 201 -8.09 2.75 -28.76
C VAL A 201 -8.83 2.40 -30.02
#